data_20bf93ea16dde9c4e330c162942a4102
#
_entry.id   20bf93ea16dde9c4e330c162942a4102
#
_cell.length_a   1.000
_cell.length_b   1.000
_cell.length_c   1.000
_cell.angle_alpha   90.00
_cell.angle_beta   90.00
_cell.angle_gamma   90.00
#
_symmetry.space_group_name_H-M   'P 1'
#
loop_
_entity.id
_entity.type
_entity.pdbx_description
1 polymer ?
#
loop_
_entity_poly.entity_id
_entity_poly.type
_entity_poly.pdbx_seq_one_letter_code
_entity_poly.pdbx_strand_id
1 'polypeptide(L)'
;MQNNKQDKFNYENIFSMKNKKVVIFGGTGNLGLNFSRTLSSAGAKVYLLDKIKKKTNDKNIFFSKCDVSSKKSIKINFEKIVKKEKKIDVLIYNVYSKPLDYYQKFEKYNLKTWKKVIETNLTGAFLSCQSAINHFKKKKISGNIIIILSTYGLVGPDLSIYENLKKSKNIYGGKHSFTTPVSYTSSKSGLLGLTKYLATTCGKFGIRVNSLSPGGIFDYQEKQFVKKYIKKVPLGRMAAWTDYNGSILFLASDASKYMTGSNLVVDGGWTAW
;
A
#
# COMPACT_ATOMS: atom_id res chain seq x y z
N MET A 1 -10.92 0.25 39.20
CA MET A 1 -11.83 -0.91 38.93
C MET A 1 -12.38 -0.77 37.53
N GLN A 2 -11.84 -1.54 36.57
CA GLN A 2 -12.37 -1.58 35.20
C GLN A 2 -13.62 -2.43 35.22
N ASN A 3 -14.77 -1.84 34.87
CA ASN A 3 -16.02 -2.56 34.70
C ASN A 3 -15.87 -3.57 33.56
N ASN A 4 -15.73 -4.85 33.89
CA ASN A 4 -15.86 -5.98 32.95
C ASN A 4 -17.33 -6.14 32.54
N LYS A 5 -17.86 -5.23 31.71
CA LYS A 5 -18.95 -5.59 30.83
C LYS A 5 -18.34 -6.47 29.74
N GLN A 6 -18.55 -7.77 29.81
CA GLN A 6 -18.37 -8.68 28.69
C GLN A 6 -19.29 -8.19 27.56
N ASP A 7 -18.78 -7.30 26.69
CA ASP A 7 -19.43 -6.98 25.44
C ASP A 7 -19.57 -8.29 24.67
N LYS A 8 -20.81 -8.69 24.37
CA LYS A 8 -21.07 -9.86 23.53
C LYS A 8 -20.26 -9.71 22.26
N PHE A 9 -19.27 -10.57 22.07
CA PHE A 9 -18.37 -10.52 20.94
C PHE A 9 -19.14 -10.82 19.66
N ASN A 10 -19.27 -9.82 18.78
CA ASN A 10 -19.95 -9.97 17.50
C ASN A 10 -18.92 -9.93 16.37
N TYR A 11 -18.59 -11.11 15.81
CA TYR A 11 -17.62 -11.28 14.73
C TYR A 11 -17.98 -10.48 13.46
N GLU A 12 -19.26 -10.33 13.15
CA GLU A 12 -19.72 -9.60 11.95
C GLU A 12 -19.36 -8.11 12.03
N ASN A 13 -19.30 -7.53 13.21
CA ASN A 13 -19.06 -6.11 13.41
C ASN A 13 -17.58 -5.72 13.40
N ILE A 14 -16.66 -6.60 13.80
CA ILE A 14 -15.24 -6.24 13.91
C ILE A 14 -14.57 -5.95 12.55
N PHE A 15 -15.06 -6.57 11.46
CA PHE A 15 -14.62 -6.33 10.09
C PHE A 15 -15.47 -5.30 9.35
N SER A 16 -16.50 -4.77 9.95
CA SER A 16 -17.38 -3.79 9.32
C SER A 16 -16.65 -2.48 9.04
N MET A 17 -16.79 -1.99 7.82
CA MET A 17 -16.32 -0.67 7.40
C MET A 17 -17.47 0.33 7.24
N LYS A 18 -18.66 0.00 7.78
CA LYS A 18 -19.85 0.87 7.72
C LYS A 18 -19.52 2.25 8.28
N ASN A 19 -19.90 3.30 7.54
CA ASN A 19 -19.65 4.71 7.88
C ASN A 19 -18.16 5.14 7.88
N LYS A 20 -17.19 4.27 7.61
CA LYS A 20 -15.78 4.64 7.50
C LYS A 20 -15.50 5.35 6.16
N LYS A 21 -14.66 6.38 6.20
CA LYS A 21 -14.16 7.13 5.03
C LYS A 21 -12.70 6.75 4.80
N VAL A 22 -12.44 6.09 3.69
CA VAL A 22 -11.12 5.56 3.34
C VAL A 22 -10.54 6.38 2.19
N VAL A 23 -9.31 6.81 2.32
CA VAL A 23 -8.54 7.45 1.24
C VAL A 23 -7.43 6.49 0.81
N ILE A 24 -7.34 6.18 -0.49
CA ILE A 24 -6.31 5.32 -1.07
C ILE A 24 -5.50 6.13 -2.09
N PHE A 25 -4.25 6.46 -1.75
CA PHE A 25 -3.28 6.97 -2.72
C PHE A 25 -2.74 5.80 -3.56
N GLY A 26 -2.63 5.98 -4.89
CA GLY A 26 -2.37 4.87 -5.82
C GLY A 26 -3.59 3.96 -5.99
N GLY A 27 -4.78 4.54 -5.84
CA GLY A 27 -6.04 3.80 -5.77
C GLY A 27 -6.50 3.21 -7.09
N THR A 28 -5.99 3.67 -8.25
CA THR A 28 -6.38 3.13 -9.56
C THR A 28 -5.41 2.07 -10.11
N GLY A 29 -4.31 1.78 -9.40
CA GLY A 29 -3.50 0.58 -9.66
C GLY A 29 -4.31 -0.70 -9.40
N ASN A 30 -3.87 -1.84 -9.97
CA ASN A 30 -4.62 -3.10 -9.85
C ASN A 30 -4.90 -3.47 -8.38
N LEU A 31 -3.88 -3.40 -7.52
CA LEU A 31 -4.04 -3.69 -6.08
C LEU A 31 -4.92 -2.64 -5.38
N GLY A 32 -4.76 -1.35 -5.73
CA GLY A 32 -5.59 -0.27 -5.19
C GLY A 32 -7.07 -0.40 -5.51
N LEU A 33 -7.40 -0.80 -6.76
CA LEU A 33 -8.78 -1.09 -7.16
C LEU A 33 -9.35 -2.31 -6.43
N ASN A 34 -8.54 -3.36 -6.24
CA ASN A 34 -8.95 -4.54 -5.50
C ASN A 34 -9.25 -4.17 -4.03
N PHE A 35 -8.37 -3.41 -3.38
CA PHE A 35 -8.58 -2.89 -2.03
C PHE A 35 -9.84 -2.02 -1.93
N SER A 36 -10.04 -1.14 -2.91
CA SER A 36 -11.21 -0.26 -2.89
C SER A 36 -12.53 -1.03 -2.96
N ARG A 37 -12.60 -2.07 -3.79
CA ARG A 37 -13.79 -2.94 -3.89
C ARG A 37 -14.02 -3.71 -2.59
N THR A 38 -12.96 -4.29 -2.02
CA THR A 38 -13.04 -5.02 -0.75
C THR A 38 -13.59 -4.15 0.37
N LEU A 39 -13.04 -2.93 0.52
CA LEU A 39 -13.45 -2.02 1.58
C LEU A 39 -14.84 -1.42 1.34
N SER A 40 -15.19 -1.16 0.08
CA SER A 40 -16.54 -0.73 -0.28
C SER A 40 -17.58 -1.80 0.01
N SER A 41 -17.30 -3.07 -0.35
CA SER A 41 -18.17 -4.21 -0.04
C SER A 41 -18.37 -4.42 1.47
N ALA A 42 -17.39 -4.04 2.29
CA ALA A 42 -17.50 -4.04 3.74
C ALA A 42 -18.22 -2.79 4.31
N GLY A 43 -18.68 -1.87 3.46
CA GLY A 43 -19.50 -0.70 3.83
C GLY A 43 -18.79 0.65 3.86
N ALA A 44 -17.52 0.74 3.43
CA ALA A 44 -16.78 2.00 3.38
C ALA A 44 -17.20 2.90 2.21
N LYS A 45 -17.07 4.22 2.38
CA LYS A 45 -16.89 5.14 1.26
C LYS A 45 -15.40 5.29 0.97
N VAL A 46 -14.99 5.03 -0.27
CA VAL A 46 -13.59 4.97 -0.68
C VAL A 46 -13.24 6.08 -1.68
N TYR A 47 -12.20 6.83 -1.41
CA TYR A 47 -11.69 7.90 -2.23
C TYR A 47 -10.34 7.50 -2.85
N LEU A 48 -10.34 7.28 -4.17
CA LEU A 48 -9.14 6.94 -4.94
C LEU A 48 -8.42 8.23 -5.35
N LEU A 49 -7.21 8.40 -4.88
CA LEU A 49 -6.33 9.49 -5.27
C LEU A 49 -5.21 8.93 -6.16
N ASP A 50 -5.20 9.34 -7.43
CA ASP A 50 -4.25 8.85 -8.42
C ASP A 50 -4.06 9.85 -9.57
N LYS A 51 -3.02 9.70 -10.37
CA LYS A 51 -2.79 10.50 -11.57
C LYS A 51 -3.72 10.13 -12.72
N ILE A 52 -4.10 8.86 -12.81
CA ILE A 52 -4.88 8.28 -13.92
C ILE A 52 -6.24 7.82 -13.39
N LYS A 53 -7.31 8.26 -14.05
CA LYS A 53 -8.67 7.81 -13.73
C LYS A 53 -8.91 6.43 -14.33
N LYS A 54 -9.45 5.52 -13.52
CA LYS A 54 -10.09 4.27 -14.02
C LYS A 54 -11.58 4.29 -13.66
N LYS A 55 -12.40 3.74 -14.53
CA LYS A 55 -13.84 3.61 -14.29
C LYS A 55 -14.10 2.58 -13.18
N THR A 56 -15.08 2.88 -12.33
CA THR A 56 -15.68 1.95 -11.37
C THR A 56 -17.18 2.17 -11.40
N ASN A 57 -17.96 1.08 -11.33
CA ASN A 57 -19.42 1.13 -11.27
C ASN A 57 -19.93 1.14 -9.82
N ASP A 58 -19.04 1.11 -8.84
CA ASP A 58 -19.40 1.12 -7.43
C ASP A 58 -19.69 2.55 -6.97
N LYS A 59 -20.92 2.79 -6.51
CA LYS A 59 -21.42 4.09 -6.04
C LYS A 59 -20.72 4.63 -4.81
N ASN A 60 -20.00 3.80 -4.08
CA ASN A 60 -19.24 4.18 -2.89
C ASN A 60 -17.76 4.44 -3.18
N ILE A 61 -17.31 4.30 -4.44
CA ILE A 61 -15.93 4.54 -4.85
C ILE A 61 -15.85 5.81 -5.68
N PHE A 62 -15.09 6.80 -5.20
CA PHE A 62 -14.93 8.12 -5.80
C PHE A 62 -13.49 8.34 -6.26
N PHE A 63 -13.29 8.99 -7.38
CA PHE A 63 -11.97 9.33 -7.90
C PHE A 63 -11.69 10.83 -7.80
N SER A 64 -10.43 11.17 -7.46
CA SER A 64 -9.90 12.51 -7.63
C SER A 64 -8.45 12.46 -8.13
N LYS A 65 -8.13 13.30 -9.14
CA LYS A 65 -6.77 13.35 -9.69
C LYS A 65 -5.81 13.94 -8.64
N CYS A 66 -4.75 13.20 -8.33
CA CYS A 66 -3.75 13.59 -7.33
C CYS A 66 -2.35 13.15 -7.74
N ASP A 67 -1.39 14.08 -7.62
CA ASP A 67 0.04 13.77 -7.72
C ASP A 67 0.66 13.76 -6.31
N VAL A 68 1.14 12.60 -5.87
CA VAL A 68 1.74 12.44 -4.53
C VAL A 68 3.12 13.08 -4.40
N SER A 69 3.78 13.45 -5.51
CA SER A 69 5.02 14.24 -5.48
C SER A 69 4.77 15.74 -5.23
N SER A 70 3.50 16.17 -5.27
CA SER A 70 3.09 17.55 -5.01
C SER A 70 2.36 17.69 -3.68
N LYS A 71 3.01 18.31 -2.69
CA LYS A 71 2.39 18.65 -1.39
C LYS A 71 1.09 19.44 -1.57
N LYS A 72 1.05 20.37 -2.53
CA LYS A 72 -0.15 21.16 -2.87
C LYS A 72 -1.29 20.27 -3.36
N SER A 73 -0.98 19.31 -4.26
CA SER A 73 -1.97 18.36 -4.79
C SER A 73 -2.57 17.49 -3.70
N ILE A 74 -1.73 16.94 -2.82
CA ILE A 74 -2.17 16.15 -1.66
C ILE A 74 -3.10 16.97 -0.76
N LYS A 75 -2.66 18.18 -0.36
CA LYS A 75 -3.40 19.07 0.52
C LYS A 75 -4.78 19.42 -0.02
N ILE A 76 -4.86 19.88 -1.27
CA ILE A 76 -6.13 20.25 -1.91
C ILE A 76 -7.12 19.09 -1.94
N ASN A 77 -6.65 17.89 -2.35
CA ASN A 77 -7.51 16.71 -2.42
C ASN A 77 -8.00 16.28 -1.04
N PHE A 78 -7.10 16.29 -0.06
CA PHE A 78 -7.44 15.92 1.32
C PHE A 78 -8.48 16.87 1.92
N GLU A 79 -8.27 18.18 1.79
CA GLU A 79 -9.20 19.22 2.25
C GLU A 79 -10.57 19.12 1.56
N LYS A 80 -10.60 18.83 0.25
CA LYS A 80 -11.85 18.61 -0.50
C LYS A 80 -12.67 17.44 0.08
N ILE A 81 -12.01 16.32 0.36
CA ILE A 81 -12.67 15.15 0.94
C ILE A 81 -13.16 15.47 2.36
N VAL A 82 -12.31 16.11 3.19
CA VAL A 82 -12.69 16.50 4.55
C VAL A 82 -13.86 17.50 4.56
N LYS A 83 -13.89 18.45 3.62
CA LYS A 83 -15.03 19.38 3.47
C LYS A 83 -16.32 18.64 3.20
N LYS A 84 -16.29 17.62 2.32
CA LYS A 84 -17.46 16.84 1.92
C LYS A 84 -17.91 15.87 3.02
N GLU A 85 -16.99 15.07 3.57
CA GLU A 85 -17.29 13.95 4.45
C GLU A 85 -17.15 14.28 5.96
N LYS A 86 -16.65 15.49 6.28
CA LYS A 86 -16.36 16.00 7.63
C LYS A 86 -15.18 15.31 8.32
N LYS A 87 -14.90 14.05 7.98
CA LYS A 87 -13.79 13.26 8.51
C LYS A 87 -13.22 12.28 7.46
N ILE A 88 -12.01 11.81 7.74
CA ILE A 88 -11.38 10.64 7.10
C ILE A 88 -11.02 9.71 8.25
N ASP A 89 -11.28 8.41 8.14
CA ASP A 89 -11.01 7.42 9.18
C ASP A 89 -9.73 6.61 8.86
N VAL A 90 -9.52 6.29 7.58
CA VAL A 90 -8.41 5.41 7.14
C VAL A 90 -7.69 6.04 5.96
N LEU A 91 -6.35 6.01 6.01
CA LEU A 91 -5.48 6.31 4.88
C LEU A 91 -4.71 5.05 4.47
N ILE A 92 -4.71 4.74 3.17
CA ILE A 92 -3.91 3.67 2.58
C ILE A 92 -2.95 4.29 1.57
N TYR A 93 -1.65 4.07 1.75
CA TYR A 93 -0.63 4.49 0.79
C TYR A 93 -0.16 3.29 -0.03
N ASN A 94 -0.55 3.25 -1.31
CA ASN A 94 -0.31 2.13 -2.25
C ASN A 94 0.39 2.60 -3.53
N VAL A 95 1.18 3.66 -3.44
CA VAL A 95 1.84 4.24 -4.63
C VAL A 95 3.22 3.65 -4.86
N TYR A 96 3.56 3.42 -6.13
CA TYR A 96 4.92 3.24 -6.58
C TYR A 96 5.10 3.75 -8.01
N SER A 97 6.30 4.18 -8.36
CA SER A 97 6.62 4.76 -9.66
C SER A 97 7.52 3.83 -10.47
N LYS A 98 7.25 3.75 -11.79
CA LYS A 98 8.06 3.01 -12.77
C LYS A 98 8.45 3.94 -13.92
N PRO A 99 9.48 4.78 -13.78
CA PRO A 99 9.98 5.59 -14.90
C PRO A 99 10.62 4.70 -15.99
N LEU A 100 10.87 5.27 -17.19
CA LEU A 100 11.38 4.50 -18.35
C LEU A 100 12.67 3.71 -18.07
N ASP A 101 13.57 4.29 -17.27
CA ASP A 101 14.85 3.68 -16.92
C ASP A 101 14.81 2.92 -15.59
N TYR A 102 13.60 2.51 -15.14
CA TYR A 102 13.37 1.89 -13.85
C TYR A 102 14.14 0.60 -13.63
N TYR A 103 14.27 -0.25 -14.66
CA TYR A 103 14.87 -1.59 -14.57
C TYR A 103 16.36 -1.63 -14.90
N GLN A 104 17.09 -0.52 -14.74
CA GLN A 104 18.54 -0.50 -14.92
C GLN A 104 19.25 -1.33 -13.86
N LYS A 105 20.42 -1.89 -14.25
CA LYS A 105 21.36 -2.51 -13.30
C LYS A 105 21.94 -1.46 -12.36
N PHE A 106 22.34 -1.87 -11.16
CA PHE A 106 22.82 -0.98 -10.11
C PHE A 106 23.98 -0.07 -10.58
N GLU A 107 24.98 -0.63 -11.25
CA GLU A 107 26.19 0.09 -11.67
C GLU A 107 25.90 1.23 -12.66
N LYS A 108 24.77 1.15 -13.35
CA LYS A 108 24.32 2.14 -14.35
C LYS A 108 23.04 2.85 -13.94
N TYR A 109 22.62 2.69 -12.67
CA TYR A 109 21.33 3.22 -12.23
C TYR A 109 21.32 4.74 -12.23
N ASN A 110 20.42 5.34 -13.00
CA ASN A 110 20.37 6.77 -13.22
C ASN A 110 19.87 7.53 -11.97
N LEU A 111 20.62 8.55 -11.53
CA LEU A 111 20.29 9.36 -10.35
C LEU A 111 18.92 10.06 -10.50
N LYS A 112 18.55 10.50 -11.71
CA LYS A 112 17.23 11.11 -11.97
C LYS A 112 16.11 10.11 -11.72
N THR A 113 16.29 8.87 -12.17
CA THR A 113 15.34 7.76 -11.93
C THR A 113 15.26 7.42 -10.44
N TRP A 114 16.40 7.33 -9.75
CA TRP A 114 16.45 7.15 -8.30
C TRP A 114 15.64 8.22 -7.57
N LYS A 115 15.96 9.50 -7.80
CA LYS A 115 15.26 10.63 -7.17
C LYS A 115 13.75 10.58 -7.42
N LYS A 116 13.32 10.26 -8.66
CA LYS A 116 11.90 10.17 -9.02
C LYS A 116 11.17 9.05 -8.29
N VAL A 117 11.80 7.90 -8.13
CA VAL A 117 11.22 6.77 -7.39
C VAL A 117 11.12 7.08 -5.91
N ILE A 118 12.21 7.59 -5.29
CA ILE A 118 12.20 7.99 -3.87
C ILE A 118 11.17 9.09 -3.61
N GLU A 119 11.11 10.11 -4.47
CA GLU A 119 10.13 11.19 -4.37
C GLU A 119 8.69 10.67 -4.36
N THR A 120 8.38 9.75 -5.28
CA THR A 120 7.03 9.20 -5.38
C THR A 120 6.75 8.18 -4.26
N ASN A 121 7.65 7.21 -4.06
CA ASN A 121 7.34 6.07 -3.18
C ASN A 121 7.46 6.45 -1.70
N LEU A 122 8.52 7.16 -1.31
CA LEU A 122 8.84 7.44 0.09
C LEU A 122 8.42 8.85 0.51
N THR A 123 8.85 9.90 -0.22
CA THR A 123 8.49 11.28 0.11
C THR A 123 6.99 11.50 -0.03
N GLY A 124 6.36 10.92 -1.06
CA GLY A 124 4.91 10.95 -1.23
C GLY A 124 4.15 10.31 -0.07
N ALA A 125 4.66 9.18 0.46
CA ALA A 125 4.10 8.54 1.66
C ALA A 125 4.21 9.46 2.89
N PHE A 126 5.40 10.03 3.12
CA PHE A 126 5.62 10.99 4.20
C PHE A 126 4.62 12.16 4.14
N LEU A 127 4.47 12.81 2.98
CA LEU A 127 3.54 13.94 2.80
C LEU A 127 2.08 13.54 3.00
N SER A 128 1.69 12.36 2.52
CA SER A 128 0.34 11.84 2.66
C SER A 128 0.01 11.50 4.11
N CYS A 129 0.94 10.83 4.82
CA CYS A 129 0.81 10.54 6.25
C CYS A 129 0.78 11.82 7.09
N GLN A 130 1.62 12.83 6.77
CA GLN A 130 1.62 14.13 7.45
C GLN A 130 0.24 14.80 7.34
N SER A 131 -0.36 14.78 6.15
CA SER A 131 -1.70 15.36 5.94
C SER A 131 -2.78 14.64 6.75
N ALA A 132 -2.73 13.28 6.79
CA ALA A 132 -3.66 12.48 7.58
C ALA A 132 -3.52 12.71 9.08
N ILE A 133 -2.28 12.68 9.60
CA ILE A 133 -2.00 12.87 11.03
C ILE A 133 -2.44 14.26 11.48
N ASN A 134 -2.18 15.31 10.71
CA ASN A 134 -2.65 16.67 11.00
C ASN A 134 -4.18 16.73 11.07
N HIS A 135 -4.86 16.04 10.14
CA HIS A 135 -6.32 15.94 10.17
C HIS A 135 -6.82 15.20 11.40
N PHE A 136 -6.28 14.02 11.71
CA PHE A 136 -6.69 13.21 12.86
C PHE A 136 -6.52 13.98 14.18
N LYS A 137 -5.35 14.63 14.38
CA LYS A 137 -5.10 15.46 15.55
C LYS A 137 -6.04 16.64 15.64
N LYS A 138 -6.23 17.40 14.53
CA LYS A 138 -7.13 18.57 14.52
C LYS A 138 -8.56 18.19 14.85
N LYS A 139 -9.02 17.03 14.40
CA LYS A 139 -10.39 16.54 14.62
C LYS A 139 -10.55 15.72 15.90
N LYS A 140 -9.46 15.44 16.62
CA LYS A 140 -9.40 14.58 17.82
C LYS A 140 -10.07 13.20 17.58
N ILE A 141 -9.76 12.58 16.43
CA ILE A 141 -10.27 11.28 16.03
C ILE A 141 -9.15 10.23 15.99
N SER A 142 -9.49 9.02 16.42
CA SER A 142 -8.63 7.88 16.23
C SER A 142 -8.49 7.57 14.74
N GLY A 143 -7.27 7.71 14.21
CA GLY A 143 -6.99 7.49 12.79
C GLY A 143 -6.30 6.15 12.54
N ASN A 144 -6.38 5.68 11.30
CA ASN A 144 -5.70 4.45 10.89
C ASN A 144 -4.94 4.68 9.58
N ILE A 145 -3.63 4.39 9.57
CA ILE A 145 -2.76 4.53 8.40
C ILE A 145 -2.20 3.16 8.04
N ILE A 146 -2.33 2.77 6.77
CA ILE A 146 -1.80 1.52 6.23
C ILE A 146 -0.86 1.86 5.08
N ILE A 147 0.40 1.40 5.18
CA ILE A 147 1.41 1.64 4.16
C ILE A 147 1.71 0.32 3.44
N ILE A 148 1.55 0.30 2.11
CA ILE A 148 1.81 -0.89 1.32
C ILE A 148 3.29 -0.95 0.97
N LEU A 149 3.98 -1.91 1.59
CA LEU A 149 5.38 -2.22 1.37
C LEU A 149 5.56 -3.24 0.22
N SER A 150 6.43 -4.19 0.45
CA SER A 150 6.76 -5.36 -0.37
C SER A 150 7.63 -6.30 0.45
N THR A 151 7.70 -7.59 0.10
CA THR A 151 8.74 -8.51 0.57
C THR A 151 10.14 -7.92 0.36
N TYR A 152 10.37 -7.23 -0.77
CA TYR A 152 11.66 -6.56 -1.05
C TYR A 152 11.90 -5.27 -0.24
N GLY A 153 11.03 -4.92 0.66
CA GLY A 153 11.28 -3.97 1.73
C GLY A 153 11.83 -4.62 3.01
N LEU A 154 11.81 -5.94 3.08
CA LEU A 154 12.23 -6.76 4.23
C LEU A 154 13.52 -7.53 3.94
N VAL A 155 13.62 -8.09 2.73
CA VAL A 155 14.77 -8.88 2.25
C VAL A 155 15.28 -8.34 0.92
N GLY A 156 16.55 -8.62 0.61
CA GLY A 156 17.15 -8.33 -0.69
C GLY A 156 16.49 -9.18 -1.80
N PRO A 157 16.49 -8.68 -3.06
CA PRO A 157 16.01 -9.47 -4.18
C PRO A 157 17.02 -10.57 -4.56
N ASP A 158 16.50 -11.77 -4.79
CA ASP A 158 17.28 -12.78 -5.50
C ASP A 158 17.25 -12.50 -7.01
N LEU A 159 18.33 -11.97 -7.53
CA LEU A 159 18.40 -11.58 -8.93
C LEU A 159 18.49 -12.77 -9.89
N SER A 160 18.79 -13.99 -9.43
CA SER A 160 18.85 -15.19 -10.27
C SER A 160 17.50 -15.54 -10.92
N ILE A 161 16.40 -15.16 -10.29
CA ILE A 161 15.04 -15.38 -10.86
C ILE A 161 14.79 -14.56 -12.12
N TYR A 162 15.58 -13.48 -12.35
CA TYR A 162 15.45 -12.59 -13.51
C TYR A 162 16.45 -12.92 -14.64
N GLU A 163 17.36 -13.86 -14.42
CA GLU A 163 18.33 -14.27 -15.43
C GLU A 163 17.68 -14.98 -16.62
N ASN A 164 18.22 -14.74 -17.82
CA ASN A 164 17.80 -15.35 -19.07
C ASN A 164 16.35 -15.04 -19.48
N LEU A 165 15.73 -13.99 -18.88
CA LEU A 165 14.43 -13.50 -19.32
C LEU A 165 14.55 -12.72 -20.63
N LYS A 166 13.55 -12.88 -21.52
CA LYS A 166 13.51 -12.16 -22.79
C LYS A 166 13.17 -10.69 -22.56
N LYS A 167 14.05 -9.78 -23.01
CA LYS A 167 13.83 -8.33 -22.89
C LYS A 167 12.51 -7.87 -23.51
N SER A 168 12.10 -8.48 -24.63
CA SER A 168 10.84 -8.19 -25.34
C SER A 168 9.57 -8.55 -24.55
N LYS A 169 9.69 -9.31 -23.45
CA LYS A 169 8.58 -9.75 -22.62
C LYS A 169 8.51 -9.04 -21.27
N ASN A 170 9.16 -7.87 -21.14
CA ASN A 170 8.92 -7.03 -19.97
C ASN A 170 7.54 -6.38 -20.05
N ILE A 171 6.53 -7.07 -19.50
CA ILE A 171 5.12 -6.63 -19.51
C ILE A 171 4.90 -5.29 -18.79
N TYR A 172 5.84 -4.87 -17.96
CA TYR A 172 5.77 -3.58 -17.26
C TYR A 172 6.35 -2.42 -18.06
N GLY A 173 6.84 -2.69 -19.27
CA GLY A 173 7.43 -1.68 -20.15
C GLY A 173 8.83 -1.25 -19.71
N GLY A 174 9.30 -0.16 -20.33
CA GLY A 174 10.64 0.38 -20.12
C GLY A 174 11.66 -0.14 -21.13
N LYS A 175 12.90 0.41 -21.05
CA LYS A 175 13.99 0.13 -22.00
C LYS A 175 14.85 -1.08 -21.64
N HIS A 176 14.66 -1.66 -20.46
CA HIS A 176 15.52 -2.67 -19.88
C HIS A 176 14.77 -3.97 -19.60
N SER A 177 15.51 -5.06 -19.45
CA SER A 177 14.96 -6.36 -19.03
C SER A 177 14.33 -6.25 -17.64
N PHE A 178 13.29 -7.04 -17.39
CA PHE A 178 12.63 -7.10 -16.11
C PHE A 178 13.58 -7.53 -14.99
N THR A 179 13.61 -6.78 -13.90
CA THR A 179 14.40 -7.07 -12.68
C THR A 179 13.81 -6.30 -11.49
N THR A 180 14.36 -6.48 -10.29
CA THR A 180 14.03 -5.63 -9.13
C THR A 180 15.03 -4.49 -9.02
N PRO A 181 14.60 -3.23 -9.18
CA PRO A 181 15.49 -2.07 -9.10
C PRO A 181 15.89 -1.72 -7.67
N VAL A 182 17.11 -1.19 -7.50
CA VAL A 182 17.62 -0.72 -6.21
C VAL A 182 16.70 0.33 -5.56
N SER A 183 16.17 1.26 -6.34
CA SER A 183 15.27 2.31 -5.82
C SER A 183 13.94 1.76 -5.28
N TYR A 184 13.46 0.63 -5.83
CA TYR A 184 12.28 -0.05 -5.30
C TYR A 184 12.54 -0.59 -3.91
N THR A 185 13.54 -1.46 -3.77
CA THR A 185 13.93 -2.05 -2.49
C THR A 185 14.20 -0.99 -1.45
N SER A 186 15.05 0.00 -1.75
CA SER A 186 15.40 1.08 -0.83
C SER A 186 14.19 1.90 -0.39
N SER A 187 13.27 2.25 -1.33
CA SER A 187 12.07 2.98 -0.97
C SER A 187 11.11 2.16 -0.10
N LYS A 188 10.97 0.86 -0.38
CA LYS A 188 10.09 -0.03 0.40
C LYS A 188 10.64 -0.30 1.79
N SER A 189 11.96 -0.44 1.95
CA SER A 189 12.60 -0.52 3.29
C SER A 189 12.44 0.78 4.08
N GLY A 190 12.59 1.95 3.43
CA GLY A 190 12.34 3.24 4.06
C GLY A 190 10.91 3.41 4.58
N LEU A 191 9.91 2.83 3.90
CA LEU A 191 8.52 2.85 4.36
C LEU A 191 8.30 2.03 5.63
N LEU A 192 9.09 0.98 5.88
CA LEU A 192 9.03 0.22 7.13
C LEU A 192 9.51 1.09 8.32
N GLY A 193 10.62 1.81 8.13
CA GLY A 193 11.10 2.78 9.12
C GLY A 193 10.07 3.88 9.41
N LEU A 194 9.46 4.44 8.34
CA LEU A 194 8.40 5.44 8.47
C LEU A 194 7.19 4.88 9.25
N THR A 195 6.78 3.64 9.00
CA THR A 195 5.68 2.98 9.71
C THR A 195 5.96 2.92 11.21
N LYS A 196 7.14 2.45 11.61
CA LYS A 196 7.55 2.33 13.02
C LYS A 196 7.62 3.70 13.71
N TYR A 197 8.27 4.68 13.07
CA TYR A 197 8.39 6.04 13.60
C TYR A 197 7.03 6.67 13.86
N LEU A 198 6.12 6.59 12.88
CA LEU A 198 4.78 7.19 13.01
C LEU A 198 3.92 6.46 14.05
N ALA A 199 4.04 5.15 14.16
CA ALA A 199 3.30 4.36 15.16
C ALA A 199 3.65 4.79 16.58
N THR A 200 4.94 4.93 16.89
CA THR A 200 5.43 5.31 18.23
C THR A 200 5.11 6.76 18.58
N THR A 201 5.25 7.68 17.62
CA THR A 201 5.03 9.11 17.85
C THR A 201 3.56 9.52 17.86
N CYS A 202 2.69 8.75 17.18
CA CYS A 202 1.27 9.09 17.01
C CYS A 202 0.32 8.26 17.88
N GLY A 203 0.78 7.15 18.46
CA GLY A 203 -0.05 6.24 19.26
C GLY A 203 -0.77 6.94 20.42
N LYS A 204 -0.11 7.86 21.11
CA LYS A 204 -0.71 8.67 22.18
C LYS A 204 -1.91 9.54 21.77
N PHE A 205 -2.12 9.72 20.47
CA PHE A 205 -3.29 10.43 19.91
C PHE A 205 -4.36 9.46 19.39
N GLY A 206 -4.26 8.15 19.68
CA GLY A 206 -5.16 7.13 19.17
C GLY A 206 -4.98 6.83 17.68
N ILE A 207 -3.85 7.24 17.06
CA ILE A 207 -3.57 7.01 15.65
C ILE A 207 -2.72 5.76 15.52
N ARG A 208 -3.24 4.77 14.74
CA ARG A 208 -2.53 3.54 14.43
C ARG A 208 -1.84 3.65 13.07
N VAL A 209 -0.64 3.11 12.97
CA VAL A 209 0.12 3.08 11.72
C VAL A 209 0.72 1.68 11.55
N ASN A 210 0.27 0.96 10.53
CA ASN A 210 0.76 -0.37 10.21
C ASN A 210 1.13 -0.48 8.73
N SER A 211 1.79 -1.56 8.37
CA SER A 211 2.13 -1.85 6.99
C SER A 211 1.69 -3.24 6.55
N LEU A 212 1.51 -3.40 5.24
CA LEU A 212 1.27 -4.67 4.56
C LEU A 212 2.42 -4.91 3.59
N SER A 213 3.07 -6.07 3.67
CA SER A 213 4.12 -6.51 2.75
C SER A 213 3.59 -7.65 1.86
N PRO A 214 3.08 -7.33 0.67
CA PRO A 214 2.66 -8.34 -0.29
C PRO A 214 3.86 -9.07 -0.91
N GLY A 215 3.69 -10.37 -1.19
CA GLY A 215 4.53 -11.14 -2.09
C GLY A 215 4.28 -10.81 -3.56
N GLY A 216 4.93 -11.54 -4.46
CA GLY A 216 4.78 -11.33 -5.90
C GLY A 216 3.41 -11.78 -6.39
N ILE A 217 2.73 -10.87 -7.07
CA ILE A 217 1.40 -11.09 -7.66
C ILE A 217 1.55 -11.57 -9.10
N PHE A 218 0.80 -12.59 -9.48
CA PHE A 218 0.74 -13.03 -10.87
C PHE A 218 0.01 -11.97 -11.72
N ASP A 219 0.70 -11.49 -12.74
CA ASP A 219 0.20 -10.46 -13.67
C ASP A 219 0.73 -10.76 -15.09
N TYR A 220 0.59 -12.02 -15.51
CA TYR A 220 1.02 -12.52 -16.82
C TYR A 220 2.51 -12.37 -17.13
N GLN A 221 3.38 -12.42 -16.11
CA GLN A 221 4.82 -12.44 -16.28
C GLN A 221 5.28 -13.65 -17.12
N GLU A 222 6.50 -13.56 -17.66
CA GLU A 222 7.10 -14.62 -18.46
C GLU A 222 7.13 -15.95 -17.68
N LYS A 223 6.73 -17.05 -18.35
CA LYS A 223 6.66 -18.40 -17.75
C LYS A 223 7.95 -18.82 -17.04
N GLN A 224 9.12 -18.46 -17.62
CA GLN A 224 10.40 -18.78 -17.03
C GLN A 224 10.62 -18.06 -15.69
N PHE A 225 10.23 -16.77 -15.60
CA PHE A 225 10.25 -16.03 -14.35
C PHE A 225 9.31 -16.68 -13.32
N VAL A 226 8.06 -16.94 -13.70
CA VAL A 226 7.08 -17.57 -12.81
C VAL A 226 7.60 -18.91 -12.26
N LYS A 227 8.16 -19.78 -13.14
CA LYS A 227 8.73 -21.06 -12.73
C LYS A 227 9.87 -20.92 -11.71
N LYS A 228 10.75 -19.91 -11.87
CA LYS A 228 11.82 -19.64 -10.91
C LYS A 228 11.29 -19.04 -9.62
N TYR A 229 10.33 -18.10 -9.72
CA TYR A 229 9.73 -17.44 -8.59
C TYR A 229 9.03 -18.43 -7.64
N ILE A 230 8.14 -19.27 -8.18
CA ILE A 230 7.32 -20.20 -7.35
C ILE A 230 8.16 -21.24 -6.61
N LYS A 231 9.36 -21.60 -7.11
CA LYS A 231 10.30 -22.51 -6.41
C LYS A 231 10.79 -21.95 -5.08
N LYS A 232 10.71 -20.62 -4.89
CA LYS A 232 11.12 -19.92 -3.67
C LYS A 232 9.93 -19.55 -2.77
N VAL A 233 8.72 -19.88 -3.20
CA VAL A 233 7.50 -19.64 -2.42
C VAL A 233 7.02 -20.97 -1.83
N PRO A 234 7.02 -21.16 -0.52
CA PRO A 234 6.53 -22.39 0.11
C PRO A 234 5.15 -22.83 -0.34
N LEU A 235 4.22 -21.88 -0.59
CA LEU A 235 2.90 -22.18 -1.13
C LEU A 235 2.89 -22.56 -2.62
N GLY A 236 4.05 -22.61 -3.31
CA GLY A 236 4.21 -23.11 -4.67
C GLY A 236 3.52 -22.27 -5.77
N ARG A 237 3.06 -21.06 -5.47
CA ARG A 237 2.37 -20.19 -6.44
C ARG A 237 2.68 -18.71 -6.20
N MET A 238 2.51 -17.90 -7.23
CA MET A 238 2.39 -16.45 -7.06
C MET A 238 1.00 -16.11 -6.50
N ALA A 239 0.90 -14.96 -5.83
CA ALA A 239 -0.37 -14.49 -5.31
C ALA A 239 -1.34 -14.06 -6.41
N ALA A 240 -2.63 -14.26 -6.20
CA ALA A 240 -3.68 -13.56 -6.90
C ALA A 240 -3.93 -12.18 -6.25
N TRP A 241 -4.53 -11.26 -6.99
CA TRP A 241 -4.91 -9.93 -6.45
C TRP A 241 -5.81 -10.04 -5.21
N THR A 242 -6.67 -11.07 -5.17
CA THR A 242 -7.64 -11.32 -4.09
C THR A 242 -7.04 -11.91 -2.82
N ASP A 243 -5.82 -12.45 -2.86
CA ASP A 243 -5.16 -13.02 -1.66
C ASP A 243 -4.93 -11.97 -0.57
N TYR A 244 -4.98 -10.69 -0.91
CA TYR A 244 -4.76 -9.58 0.02
C TYR A 244 -6.04 -8.94 0.56
N ASN A 245 -7.23 -9.42 0.14
CA ASN A 245 -8.52 -8.84 0.54
C ASN A 245 -8.75 -8.95 2.04
N GLY A 246 -8.53 -10.13 2.61
CA GLY A 246 -8.66 -10.35 4.06
C GLY A 246 -7.67 -9.49 4.85
N SER A 247 -6.43 -9.39 4.38
CA SER A 247 -5.37 -8.64 5.06
C SER A 247 -5.64 -7.13 5.09
N ILE A 248 -6.08 -6.55 3.98
CA ILE A 248 -6.41 -5.11 3.95
C ILE A 248 -7.66 -4.80 4.76
N LEU A 249 -8.67 -5.68 4.75
CA LEU A 249 -9.86 -5.53 5.56
C LEU A 249 -9.53 -5.64 7.05
N PHE A 250 -8.71 -6.61 7.45
CA PHE A 250 -8.21 -6.75 8.81
C PHE A 250 -7.49 -5.48 9.29
N LEU A 251 -6.53 -5.00 8.52
CA LEU A 251 -5.77 -3.79 8.88
C LEU A 251 -6.62 -2.53 8.93
N ALA A 252 -7.63 -2.40 8.04
CA ALA A 252 -8.46 -1.22 7.93
C ALA A 252 -9.58 -1.16 8.98
N SER A 253 -10.05 -2.30 9.46
CA SER A 253 -11.16 -2.43 10.39
C SER A 253 -10.75 -2.38 11.86
N ASP A 254 -11.73 -2.53 12.74
CA ASP A 254 -11.53 -2.59 14.18
C ASP A 254 -10.98 -3.96 14.64
N ALA A 255 -10.89 -4.96 13.73
CA ALA A 255 -10.24 -6.25 13.99
C ALA A 255 -8.76 -6.09 14.37
N SER A 256 -8.11 -5.01 13.92
CA SER A 256 -6.72 -4.67 14.25
C SER A 256 -6.59 -3.51 15.26
N LYS A 257 -7.60 -3.24 16.08
CA LYS A 257 -7.66 -2.05 16.96
C LYS A 257 -6.50 -1.93 17.97
N TYR A 258 -5.89 -3.04 18.34
CA TYR A 258 -4.73 -3.05 19.26
C TYR A 258 -3.39 -3.24 18.53
N MET A 259 -3.36 -3.01 17.21
CA MET A 259 -2.18 -3.19 16.36
C MET A 259 -1.68 -1.84 15.84
N THR A 260 -0.42 -1.49 16.16
CA THR A 260 0.30 -0.34 15.61
C THR A 260 1.80 -0.63 15.54
N GLY A 261 2.49 -0.11 14.52
CA GLY A 261 3.93 -0.35 14.27
C GLY A 261 4.25 -1.71 13.67
N SER A 262 3.24 -2.52 13.40
CA SER A 262 3.41 -3.87 12.86
C SER A 262 3.46 -3.88 11.34
N ASN A 263 4.16 -4.88 10.80
CA ASN A 263 4.18 -5.20 9.38
C ASN A 263 3.53 -6.57 9.16
N LEU A 264 2.39 -6.59 8.48
CA LEU A 264 1.72 -7.84 8.13
C LEU A 264 2.32 -8.37 6.81
N VAL A 265 3.05 -9.49 6.90
CA VAL A 265 3.66 -10.14 5.74
C VAL A 265 2.66 -11.15 5.17
N VAL A 266 2.39 -11.04 3.86
CA VAL A 266 1.49 -11.95 3.12
C VAL A 266 2.17 -12.28 1.79
N ASP A 267 3.05 -13.27 1.78
CA ASP A 267 3.99 -13.52 0.69
C ASP A 267 4.12 -15.00 0.28
N GLY A 268 3.23 -15.84 0.81
CA GLY A 268 3.26 -17.27 0.55
C GLY A 268 4.45 -18.01 1.17
N GLY A 269 5.12 -17.36 2.13
CA GLY A 269 6.30 -17.88 2.81
C GLY A 269 7.63 -17.48 2.15
N TRP A 270 7.65 -16.58 1.17
CA TRP A 270 8.87 -16.12 0.50
C TRP A 270 9.96 -15.67 1.48
N THR A 271 9.59 -15.01 2.58
CA THR A 271 10.53 -14.47 3.58
C THR A 271 10.73 -15.36 4.80
N ALA A 272 10.25 -16.60 4.78
CA ALA A 272 10.30 -17.51 5.93
C ALA A 272 11.62 -18.30 6.03
N TRP A 273 12.49 -18.25 5.00
CA TRP A 273 13.80 -18.93 4.93
C TRP A 273 14.90 -18.04 4.38
#